data_a1272ddc49665abbff2f3ddae06f81b0
#
_entry.id   a1272ddc49665abbff2f3ddae06f81b0
#
_cell.length_a   1.000
_cell.length_b   1.000
_cell.length_c   1.000
_cell.angle_alpha   90.00
_cell.angle_beta   90.00
_cell.angle_gamma   90.00
#
_symmetry.space_group_name_H-M   'P 1'
#
loop_
_entity.id
_entity.type
_entity.pdbx_description
1 polymer ?
#
loop_
_entity_poly.entity_id
_entity_poly.type
_entity_poly.pdbx_seq_one_letter_code
_entity_poly.pdbx_strand_id
1 'polypeptide(L)'
;MANVLTNLAADIYKAADMVGRELVGFIPSITVNAGAERAALNDVVRSHFTRVATVVTPTPSMAIPEGTDQTVDNKTLTVDTPLSVQIPWTGEDMKHVNNGSGFETIYGDQVKQAFRAIVNAIEAKIAMAAKLGASRAYGTAGTTPFSSNFNELPQLRKILADNGCPMDGQLSVIMNSTAG
;
A
#
# COMPACT_ATOMS: atom_id res chain seq x y z
N MET A 1 -39.09 10.69 -14.11
CA MET A 1 -39.26 9.95 -12.83
C MET A 1 -37.85 9.59 -12.37
N ALA A 2 -37.45 10.09 -11.20
CA ALA A 2 -36.17 9.78 -10.62
C ALA A 2 -36.24 8.35 -10.02
N ASN A 3 -35.31 7.50 -10.38
CA ASN A 3 -35.17 6.19 -9.74
C ASN A 3 -34.73 6.38 -8.28
N VAL A 4 -35.53 5.91 -7.35
CA VAL A 4 -35.14 5.88 -5.93
C VAL A 4 -34.28 4.63 -5.72
N LEU A 5 -32.97 4.77 -5.73
CA LEU A 5 -31.99 3.69 -5.57
C LEU A 5 -31.61 3.58 -4.07
N THR A 6 -32.57 3.28 -3.22
CA THR A 6 -32.40 3.23 -1.76
C THR A 6 -31.41 2.15 -1.30
N ASN A 7 -31.23 1.08 -2.05
CA ASN A 7 -30.36 -0.04 -1.66
C ASN A 7 -28.99 0.00 -2.35
N LEU A 8 -28.79 0.83 -3.36
CA LEU A 8 -27.56 0.86 -4.15
C LEU A 8 -26.30 1.14 -3.28
N ALA A 9 -26.40 2.07 -2.34
CA ALA A 9 -25.29 2.37 -1.44
C ALA A 9 -24.92 1.17 -0.56
N ALA A 10 -25.92 0.46 -0.04
CA ALA A 10 -25.68 -0.74 0.78
C ALA A 10 -24.98 -1.85 -0.01
N ASP A 11 -25.35 -2.05 -1.27
CA ASP A 11 -24.73 -3.05 -2.14
C ASP A 11 -23.28 -2.69 -2.51
N ILE A 12 -22.99 -1.40 -2.73
CA ILE A 12 -21.63 -0.91 -2.95
C ILE A 12 -20.77 -1.15 -1.72
N TYR A 13 -21.26 -0.81 -0.52
CA TYR A 13 -20.51 -1.04 0.73
C TYR A 13 -20.28 -2.53 0.99
N LYS A 14 -21.28 -3.38 0.72
CA LYS A 14 -21.15 -4.83 0.83
C LYS A 14 -20.09 -5.39 -0.15
N ALA A 15 -20.07 -4.89 -1.37
CA ALA A 15 -19.08 -5.27 -2.37
C ALA A 15 -17.65 -4.83 -1.94
N ALA A 16 -17.50 -3.61 -1.41
CA ALA A 16 -16.24 -3.11 -0.90
C ALA A 16 -15.74 -3.93 0.30
N ASP A 17 -16.61 -4.27 1.25
CA ASP A 17 -16.26 -5.10 2.41
C ASP A 17 -15.84 -6.52 1.98
N MET A 18 -16.49 -7.10 0.99
CA MET A 18 -16.12 -8.42 0.48
C MET A 18 -14.73 -8.40 -0.17
N VAL A 19 -14.42 -7.40 -0.98
CA VAL A 19 -13.11 -7.23 -1.60
C VAL A 19 -12.05 -6.87 -0.55
N GLY A 20 -12.40 -6.08 0.45
CA GLY A 20 -11.53 -5.76 1.57
C GLY A 20 -11.01 -6.98 2.32
N ARG A 21 -11.80 -8.05 2.41
CA ARG A 21 -11.38 -9.35 3.01
C ARG A 21 -10.49 -10.19 2.10
N GLU A 22 -10.47 -9.90 0.80
CA GLU A 22 -9.63 -10.59 -0.18
C GLU A 22 -8.22 -9.97 -0.28
N LEU A 23 -7.96 -8.85 0.40
CA LEU A 23 -6.68 -8.14 0.33
C LEU A 23 -5.54 -8.98 0.91
N VAL A 24 -4.62 -9.35 0.04
CA VAL A 24 -3.35 -10.02 0.35
C VAL A 24 -2.25 -9.29 -0.41
N GLY A 25 -1.11 -9.05 0.24
CA GLY A 25 0.03 -8.43 -0.44
C GLY A 25 0.54 -7.16 0.25
N PHE A 26 0.85 -6.13 -0.53
CA PHE A 26 1.45 -4.90 -0.02
C PHE A 26 0.46 -4.03 0.74
N ILE A 27 -0.78 -3.90 0.28
CA ILE A 27 -1.77 -2.99 0.87
C ILE A 27 -1.96 -3.22 2.37
N PRO A 28 -2.20 -4.46 2.87
CA PRO A 28 -2.35 -4.71 4.30
C PRO A 28 -1.04 -4.61 5.09
N SER A 29 0.11 -4.61 4.41
CA SER A 29 1.45 -4.66 5.04
C SER A 29 2.13 -3.30 5.11
N ILE A 30 1.55 -2.25 4.51
CA ILE A 30 2.09 -0.89 4.54
C ILE A 30 1.36 -0.03 5.56
N THR A 31 2.06 0.97 6.08
CA THR A 31 1.43 2.00 6.91
C THR A 31 0.82 3.06 6.01
N VAL A 32 -0.48 3.31 6.17
CA VAL A 32 -1.18 4.37 5.46
C VAL A 32 -0.98 5.69 6.21
N ASN A 33 -0.37 6.67 5.57
CA ASN A 33 -0.30 8.03 6.10
C ASN A 33 -1.53 8.81 5.64
N ALA A 34 -2.61 8.69 6.38
CA ALA A 34 -3.90 9.32 6.09
C ALA A 34 -4.07 10.71 6.77
N GLY A 35 -2.97 11.37 7.14
CA GLY A 35 -2.99 12.65 7.82
C GLY A 35 -3.54 13.83 7.01
N ALA A 36 -3.84 13.64 5.74
CA ALA A 36 -4.48 14.65 4.89
C ALA A 36 -5.95 14.30 4.70
N GLU A 37 -6.84 15.15 5.19
CA GLU A 37 -8.29 14.96 5.08
C GLU A 37 -8.78 14.86 3.62
N ARG A 38 -8.10 15.49 2.68
CA ARG A 38 -8.33 15.37 1.23
C ARG A 38 -7.06 15.77 0.50
N ALA A 39 -6.36 14.83 -0.08
CA ALA A 39 -5.24 15.12 -0.96
C ALA A 39 -5.76 15.35 -2.39
N ALA A 40 -5.48 16.52 -2.93
CA ALA A 40 -5.71 16.81 -4.36
C ALA A 40 -4.55 16.27 -5.20
N LEU A 41 -4.77 16.16 -6.50
CA LEU A 41 -3.70 15.82 -7.44
C LEU A 41 -2.56 16.86 -7.34
N ASN A 42 -1.32 16.38 -7.25
CA ASN A 42 -0.09 17.14 -7.00
C ASN A 42 0.10 17.66 -5.56
N ASP A 43 -0.77 17.31 -4.63
CA ASP A 43 -0.49 17.59 -3.22
C ASP A 43 0.70 16.79 -2.72
N VAL A 44 1.49 17.43 -1.84
CA VAL A 44 2.71 16.85 -1.29
C VAL A 44 2.52 16.55 0.18
N VAL A 45 2.57 15.29 0.54
CA VAL A 45 2.62 14.85 1.94
C VAL A 45 4.07 14.73 2.36
N ARG A 46 4.43 15.34 3.51
CA ARG A 46 5.77 15.32 4.06
C ARG A 46 5.82 14.47 5.32
N SER A 47 6.80 13.57 5.38
CA SER A 47 7.12 12.80 6.57
C SER A 47 8.52 13.18 7.05
N HIS A 48 8.63 13.59 8.31
CA HIS A 48 9.90 13.98 8.92
C HIS A 48 10.57 12.77 9.55
N PHE A 49 11.89 12.72 9.47
CA PHE A 49 12.69 11.74 10.19
C PHE A 49 13.98 12.38 10.70
N THR A 50 14.44 11.94 11.86
CA THR A 50 15.65 12.43 12.50
C THR A 50 16.78 11.44 12.29
N ARG A 51 17.96 11.92 11.93
CA ARG A 51 19.16 11.09 11.83
C ARG A 51 19.63 10.65 13.20
N VAL A 52 20.40 9.55 13.24
CA VAL A 52 21.01 9.05 14.46
C VAL A 52 21.94 10.11 15.04
N ALA A 53 21.80 10.41 16.33
CA ALA A 53 22.68 11.34 17.03
C ALA A 53 24.06 10.72 17.25
N THR A 54 25.10 11.57 17.19
CA THR A 54 26.48 11.15 17.47
C THR A 54 26.70 11.13 18.97
N VAL A 55 27.19 10.01 19.51
CA VAL A 55 27.59 9.92 20.91
C VAL A 55 29.04 10.48 21.05
N VAL A 56 29.19 11.41 21.95
CA VAL A 56 30.50 12.02 22.25
C VAL A 56 30.83 11.71 23.72
N THR A 57 32.07 11.32 23.99
CA THR A 57 32.57 11.16 25.35
C THR A 57 32.93 12.54 25.91
N PRO A 58 32.24 13.03 26.95
CA PRO A 58 32.54 14.32 27.50
C PRO A 58 33.89 14.29 28.24
N THR A 59 34.75 15.26 27.93
CA THR A 59 35.94 15.54 28.75
C THR A 59 35.58 16.54 29.85
N PRO A 60 35.99 16.31 31.10
CA PRO A 60 35.75 17.27 32.19
C PRO A 60 36.33 18.65 31.83
N SER A 61 35.47 19.65 31.77
CA SER A 61 35.82 21.02 31.41
C SER A 61 34.94 21.99 32.18
N MET A 62 35.42 23.19 32.47
CA MET A 62 34.60 24.23 33.09
C MET A 62 33.48 24.77 32.15
N ALA A 63 33.59 24.55 30.87
CA ALA A 63 32.57 24.88 29.90
C ALA A 63 31.92 23.58 29.43
N ILE A 64 30.56 23.52 29.42
CA ILE A 64 29.81 22.41 28.84
C ILE A 64 29.99 22.51 27.32
N PRO A 65 30.56 21.49 26.65
CA PRO A 65 30.66 21.53 25.20
C PRO A 65 29.28 21.51 24.56
N GLU A 66 29.04 22.41 23.63
CA GLU A 66 27.84 22.37 22.80
C GLU A 66 27.84 21.10 21.94
N GLY A 67 26.70 20.42 21.88
CA GLY A 67 26.50 19.26 21.03
C GLY A 67 26.49 19.64 19.54
N THR A 68 26.69 18.65 18.69
CA THR A 68 26.54 18.84 17.23
C THR A 68 25.09 19.05 16.88
N ASP A 69 24.78 20.00 16.02
CA ASP A 69 23.42 20.25 15.51
C ASP A 69 22.81 18.96 14.91
N GLN A 70 21.60 18.66 15.32
CA GLN A 70 20.88 17.52 14.82
C GLN A 70 20.02 17.91 13.61
N THR A 71 20.29 17.26 12.48
CA THR A 71 19.55 17.53 11.24
C THR A 71 18.26 16.71 11.20
N VAL A 72 17.14 17.39 10.99
CA VAL A 72 15.84 16.76 10.69
C VAL A 72 15.63 16.80 9.19
N ASP A 73 15.59 15.63 8.58
CA ASP A 73 15.32 15.46 7.16
C ASP A 73 13.82 15.19 6.93
N ASN A 74 13.39 15.32 5.70
CA ASN A 74 12.02 14.96 5.30
C ASN A 74 12.03 14.12 4.02
N LYS A 75 11.02 13.24 3.91
CA LYS A 75 10.65 12.55 2.68
C LYS A 75 9.31 13.10 2.21
N THR A 76 9.22 13.35 0.94
CA THR A 76 8.00 13.84 0.31
C THR A 76 7.35 12.75 -0.53
N LEU A 77 6.05 12.63 -0.42
CA LEU A 77 5.20 11.80 -1.27
C LEU A 77 4.25 12.73 -2.02
N THR A 78 4.25 12.67 -3.34
CA THR A 78 3.35 13.45 -4.19
C THR A 78 2.20 12.57 -4.68
N VAL A 79 0.98 13.09 -4.59
CA VAL A 79 -0.22 12.43 -5.12
C VAL A 79 -0.23 12.63 -6.64
N ASP A 80 0.11 11.60 -7.41
CA ASP A 80 0.34 11.70 -8.85
C ASP A 80 -0.74 11.02 -9.70
N THR A 81 -1.47 10.04 -9.15
CA THR A 81 -2.35 9.21 -9.98
C THR A 81 -3.70 8.94 -9.32
N PRO A 82 -4.76 9.63 -9.74
CA PRO A 82 -6.12 9.24 -9.41
C PRO A 82 -6.50 7.98 -10.22
N LEU A 83 -7.16 7.03 -9.58
CA LEU A 83 -7.67 5.83 -10.23
C LEU A 83 -9.19 5.83 -10.18
N SER A 84 -9.82 5.48 -11.29
CA SER A 84 -11.26 5.31 -11.40
C SER A 84 -11.62 4.15 -12.32
N VAL A 85 -12.72 3.49 -12.03
CA VAL A 85 -13.34 2.50 -12.92
C VAL A 85 -14.74 2.96 -13.27
N GLN A 86 -15.04 2.98 -14.55
CA GLN A 86 -16.35 3.35 -15.05
C GLN A 86 -17.13 2.09 -15.40
N ILE A 87 -18.37 1.99 -14.93
CA ILE A 87 -19.31 0.93 -15.27
C ILE A 87 -20.39 1.57 -16.12
N PRO A 88 -20.36 1.43 -17.47
CA PRO A 88 -21.39 1.99 -18.33
C PRO A 88 -22.67 1.15 -18.23
N TRP A 89 -23.78 1.80 -17.94
CA TRP A 89 -25.11 1.22 -17.97
C TRP A 89 -26.01 2.09 -18.82
N THR A 90 -26.65 1.49 -19.82
CA THR A 90 -27.66 2.13 -20.64
C THR A 90 -29.06 1.81 -20.11
N GLY A 91 -30.06 2.60 -20.49
CA GLY A 91 -31.45 2.34 -20.11
C GLY A 91 -32.00 1.04 -20.72
N GLU A 92 -31.42 0.57 -21.82
CA GLU A 92 -31.78 -0.72 -22.43
C GLU A 92 -31.18 -1.88 -21.66
N ASP A 93 -29.95 -1.79 -21.21
CA ASP A 93 -29.31 -2.80 -20.36
C ASP A 93 -30.11 -3.01 -19.09
N MET A 94 -30.59 -1.92 -18.48
CA MET A 94 -31.44 -1.98 -17.31
C MET A 94 -32.80 -2.69 -17.59
N LYS A 95 -33.38 -2.50 -18.77
CA LYS A 95 -34.59 -3.21 -19.15
C LYS A 95 -34.36 -4.69 -19.39
N HIS A 96 -33.29 -5.05 -20.05
CA HIS A 96 -32.92 -6.45 -20.30
C HIS A 96 -32.66 -7.22 -19.01
N VAL A 97 -32.01 -6.64 -18.06
CA VAL A 97 -31.67 -7.28 -16.78
C VAL A 97 -32.87 -7.30 -15.83
N ASN A 98 -33.72 -6.29 -15.88
CA ASN A 98 -34.90 -6.20 -15.00
C ASN A 98 -36.02 -7.15 -15.41
N ASN A 99 -35.95 -7.78 -16.58
CA ASN A 99 -36.90 -8.79 -17.06
C ASN A 99 -36.65 -10.20 -16.47
N GLY A 100 -35.64 -10.31 -15.59
CA GLY A 100 -35.29 -11.53 -14.85
C GLY A 100 -34.75 -11.17 -13.46
N SER A 101 -34.76 -12.11 -12.55
CA SER A 101 -34.32 -11.94 -11.15
C SER A 101 -32.82 -11.74 -10.93
N GLY A 102 -32.08 -11.22 -11.92
CA GLY A 102 -30.62 -11.15 -11.90
C GLY A 102 -29.99 -9.76 -11.79
N PHE A 103 -30.76 -8.67 -11.78
CA PHE A 103 -30.22 -7.32 -11.81
C PHE A 103 -29.30 -7.01 -10.62
N GLU A 104 -29.72 -7.25 -9.41
CA GLU A 104 -28.97 -7.00 -8.20
C GLU A 104 -27.66 -7.79 -8.16
N THR A 105 -27.70 -9.04 -8.62
CA THR A 105 -26.52 -9.91 -8.66
C THR A 105 -25.51 -9.47 -9.71
N ILE A 106 -25.97 -9.16 -10.92
CA ILE A 106 -25.08 -8.74 -12.02
C ILE A 106 -24.40 -7.41 -11.71
N TYR A 107 -25.17 -6.43 -11.24
CA TYR A 107 -24.62 -5.13 -10.85
C TYR A 107 -23.65 -5.27 -9.67
N GLY A 108 -24.02 -6.00 -8.63
CA GLY A 108 -23.16 -6.26 -7.49
C GLY A 108 -21.85 -6.94 -7.87
N ASP A 109 -21.88 -7.87 -8.80
CA ASP A 109 -20.67 -8.54 -9.29
C ASP A 109 -19.80 -7.61 -10.15
N GLN A 110 -20.38 -6.76 -10.97
CA GLN A 110 -19.62 -5.72 -11.70
C GLN A 110 -18.92 -4.74 -10.76
N VAL A 111 -19.62 -4.30 -9.72
CA VAL A 111 -19.03 -3.43 -8.69
C VAL A 111 -17.86 -4.12 -7.96
N LYS A 112 -18.00 -5.41 -7.61
CA LYS A 112 -16.90 -6.20 -7.03
C LYS A 112 -15.70 -6.27 -7.96
N GLN A 113 -15.92 -6.51 -9.26
CA GLN A 113 -14.83 -6.56 -10.23
C GLN A 113 -14.18 -5.19 -10.41
N ALA A 114 -14.94 -4.10 -10.35
CA ALA A 114 -14.40 -2.75 -10.39
C ALA A 114 -13.50 -2.46 -9.18
N PHE A 115 -13.90 -2.85 -7.98
CA PHE A 115 -13.04 -2.73 -6.79
C PHE A 115 -11.78 -3.58 -6.90
N ARG A 116 -11.89 -4.83 -7.35
CA ARG A 116 -10.71 -5.69 -7.57
C ARG A 116 -9.73 -5.08 -8.57
N ALA A 117 -10.25 -4.48 -9.66
CA ALA A 117 -9.40 -3.82 -10.64
C ALA A 117 -8.63 -2.63 -10.03
N ILE A 118 -9.28 -1.82 -9.20
CA ILE A 118 -8.62 -0.70 -8.48
C ILE A 118 -7.57 -1.24 -7.50
N VAL A 119 -7.92 -2.23 -6.70
CA VAL A 119 -7.01 -2.84 -5.72
C VAL A 119 -5.78 -3.42 -6.41
N ASN A 120 -5.95 -4.16 -7.50
CA ASN A 120 -4.84 -4.71 -8.28
C ASN A 120 -3.94 -3.61 -8.88
N ALA A 121 -4.54 -2.51 -9.34
CA ALA A 121 -3.78 -1.37 -9.86
C ALA A 121 -2.97 -0.67 -8.76
N ILE A 122 -3.53 -0.54 -7.56
CA ILE A 122 -2.83 0.00 -6.39
C ILE A 122 -1.68 -0.93 -5.98
N GLU A 123 -1.93 -2.24 -5.87
CA GLU A 123 -0.90 -3.24 -5.54
C GLU A 123 0.27 -3.18 -6.51
N ALA A 124 0.01 -3.15 -7.81
CA ALA A 124 1.05 -3.07 -8.83
C ALA A 124 1.91 -1.79 -8.69
N LYS A 125 1.29 -0.66 -8.36
CA LYS A 125 2.00 0.61 -8.13
C LYS A 125 2.84 0.57 -6.87
N ILE A 126 2.30 0.03 -5.78
CA ILE A 126 3.05 -0.10 -4.51
C ILE A 126 4.23 -1.06 -4.69
N ALA A 127 4.03 -2.20 -5.37
CA ALA A 127 5.10 -3.14 -5.68
C ALA A 127 6.22 -2.50 -6.49
N MET A 128 5.87 -1.70 -7.50
CA MET A 128 6.86 -0.96 -8.31
C MET A 128 7.59 0.09 -7.46
N ALA A 129 6.87 0.84 -6.64
CA ALA A 129 7.47 1.85 -5.76
C ALA A 129 8.39 1.19 -4.71
N ALA A 130 8.00 0.07 -4.13
CA ALA A 130 8.82 -0.69 -3.19
C ALA A 130 10.11 -1.21 -3.86
N LYS A 131 10.00 -1.75 -5.07
CA LYS A 131 11.15 -2.22 -5.85
C LYS A 131 12.13 -1.09 -6.17
N LEU A 132 11.64 0.06 -6.62
CA LEU A 132 12.48 1.20 -7.02
C LEU A 132 13.02 1.96 -5.80
N GLY A 133 12.30 1.97 -4.68
CA GLY A 133 12.69 2.64 -3.44
C GLY A 133 13.61 1.81 -2.54
N ALA A 134 13.76 0.52 -2.80
CA ALA A 134 14.59 -0.36 -1.99
C ALA A 134 16.08 0.01 -2.13
N SER A 135 16.72 0.29 -0.99
CA SER A 135 18.16 0.61 -0.94
C SER A 135 19.06 -0.62 -0.88
N ARG A 136 18.50 -1.79 -0.62
CA ARG A 136 19.19 -3.07 -0.47
C ARG A 136 18.45 -4.16 -1.22
N ALA A 137 19.20 -5.12 -1.75
CA ALA A 137 18.68 -6.31 -2.39
C ALA A 137 19.53 -7.52 -1.97
N TYR A 138 18.91 -8.68 -1.95
CA TYR A 138 19.59 -9.96 -1.74
C TYR A 138 19.10 -10.99 -2.78
N GLY A 139 20.00 -11.85 -3.24
CA GLY A 139 19.71 -12.86 -4.24
C GLY A 139 20.48 -12.65 -5.54
N THR A 140 20.33 -13.56 -6.45
CA THR A 140 20.99 -13.53 -7.77
C THR A 140 19.97 -13.14 -8.83
N ALA A 141 20.29 -12.13 -9.64
CA ALA A 141 19.42 -11.69 -10.72
C ALA A 141 19.13 -12.84 -11.71
N GLY A 142 17.87 -12.97 -12.13
CA GLY A 142 17.43 -14.00 -13.06
C GLY A 142 17.10 -15.36 -12.43
N THR A 143 17.25 -15.52 -11.12
CA THR A 143 16.82 -16.72 -10.40
C THR A 143 15.47 -16.47 -9.70
N THR A 144 14.65 -17.53 -9.63
CA THR A 144 13.40 -17.48 -8.87
C THR A 144 13.73 -17.54 -7.37
N PRO A 145 13.32 -16.57 -6.57
CA PRO A 145 13.49 -16.61 -5.12
C PRO A 145 12.82 -17.87 -4.54
N PHE A 146 13.40 -18.43 -3.50
CA PHE A 146 12.87 -19.58 -2.76
C PHE A 146 12.64 -20.87 -3.56
N SER A 147 13.18 -20.97 -4.77
CA SER A 147 12.97 -22.14 -5.66
C SER A 147 13.40 -23.49 -5.08
N SER A 148 14.32 -23.51 -4.14
CA SER A 148 14.85 -24.73 -3.53
C SER A 148 14.79 -24.74 -2.01
N ASN A 149 14.82 -23.58 -1.36
CA ASN A 149 14.79 -23.49 0.10
C ASN A 149 14.49 -22.06 0.57
N PHE A 150 14.19 -21.89 1.85
CA PHE A 150 13.91 -20.59 2.48
C PHE A 150 15.13 -19.93 3.13
N ASN A 151 16.36 -20.33 2.79
CA ASN A 151 17.58 -19.78 3.40
C ASN A 151 17.79 -18.29 3.13
N GLU A 152 17.10 -17.72 2.16
CA GLU A 152 17.14 -16.31 1.83
C GLU A 152 16.44 -15.45 2.89
N LEU A 153 15.40 -15.97 3.56
CA LEU A 153 14.62 -15.22 4.56
C LEU A 153 15.47 -14.72 5.75
N PRO A 154 16.32 -15.56 6.39
CA PRO A 154 17.21 -15.10 7.45
C PRO A 154 18.18 -14.01 6.98
N GLN A 155 18.62 -14.07 5.73
CA GLN A 155 19.55 -13.07 5.17
C GLN A 155 18.81 -11.73 4.94
N LEU A 156 17.61 -11.76 4.43
CA LEU A 156 16.78 -10.55 4.29
C LEU A 156 16.49 -9.91 5.66
N ARG A 157 16.15 -10.73 6.65
CA ARG A 157 15.95 -10.25 8.03
C ARG A 157 17.22 -9.63 8.61
N LYS A 158 18.38 -10.27 8.38
CA LYS A 158 19.67 -9.74 8.81
C LYS A 158 19.94 -8.34 8.21
N ILE A 159 19.70 -8.18 6.90
CA ILE A 159 19.89 -6.90 6.21
C ILE A 159 19.01 -5.81 6.85
N LEU A 160 17.77 -6.13 7.18
CA LEU A 160 16.87 -5.19 7.85
C LEU A 160 17.37 -4.83 9.25
N ALA A 161 17.80 -5.82 10.04
CA ALA A 161 18.33 -5.62 11.38
C ALA A 161 19.62 -4.76 11.36
N ASP A 162 20.54 -5.07 10.46
CA ASP A 162 21.81 -4.34 10.31
C ASP A 162 21.59 -2.87 9.88
N ASN A 163 20.46 -2.57 9.23
CA ASN A 163 20.05 -1.21 8.87
C ASN A 163 19.16 -0.51 9.92
N GLY A 164 18.99 -1.11 11.11
CA GLY A 164 18.29 -0.49 12.21
C GLY A 164 16.75 -0.60 12.11
N CYS A 165 16.22 -1.52 11.30
CA CYS A 165 14.78 -1.77 11.26
C CYS A 165 14.31 -2.36 12.60
N PRO A 166 13.24 -1.83 13.23
CA PRO A 166 12.68 -2.42 14.43
C PRO A 166 12.24 -3.86 14.21
N MET A 167 12.66 -4.77 15.10
CA MET A 167 12.34 -6.19 15.04
C MET A 167 11.15 -6.52 15.97
N ASP A 168 10.07 -5.75 15.84
CA ASP A 168 8.88 -5.80 16.69
C ASP A 168 7.84 -6.85 16.27
N GLY A 169 8.15 -7.69 15.29
CA GLY A 169 7.25 -8.71 14.77
C GLY A 169 6.31 -8.24 13.66
N GLN A 170 6.37 -6.98 13.26
CA GLN A 170 5.55 -6.44 12.15
C GLN A 170 6.24 -6.56 10.77
N LEU A 171 7.18 -7.49 10.64
CA LEU A 171 7.82 -7.77 9.36
C LEU A 171 6.97 -8.73 8.53
N SER A 172 6.68 -8.34 7.31
CA SER A 172 5.91 -9.15 6.35
C SER A 172 6.78 -9.54 5.17
N VAL A 173 6.58 -10.76 4.67
CA VAL A 173 7.18 -11.23 3.42
C VAL A 173 6.08 -11.32 2.38
N ILE A 174 6.26 -10.62 1.26
CA ILE A 174 5.28 -10.60 0.18
C ILE A 174 5.92 -11.24 -1.04
N MET A 175 5.25 -12.25 -1.56
CA MET A 175 5.71 -13.04 -2.71
C MET A 175 4.60 -13.11 -3.75
N ASN A 176 4.99 -13.28 -5.00
CA ASN A 176 4.03 -13.66 -6.04
C ASN A 176 3.82 -15.19 -6.04
N SER A 177 2.82 -15.66 -6.76
CA SER A 177 2.48 -17.07 -6.87
C SER A 177 3.58 -17.96 -7.51
N THR A 178 4.59 -17.35 -8.14
CA THR A 178 5.72 -18.08 -8.73
C THR A 178 6.81 -18.35 -7.70
N ALA A 179 6.94 -17.50 -6.69
CA ALA A 179 7.97 -17.60 -5.64
C ALA A 179 7.46 -18.24 -4.35
N GLY A 180 6.13 -18.34 -4.18
CA GLY A 180 5.46 -18.89 -3.00
C GLY A 180 5.10 -20.36 -3.12
#